data_a3a50ded07a191fcbf6474c8bc928d29
#
_entry.id   a3a50ded07a191fcbf6474c8bc928d29
#
_cell.length_a   1.000
_cell.length_b   1.000
_cell.length_c   1.000
_cell.angle_alpha   90.00
_cell.angle_beta   90.00
_cell.angle_gamma   90.00
#
_symmetry.space_group_name_H-M   'P 1'
#
loop_
_entity.id
_entity.type
_entity.pdbx_description
1 polymer ?
#
loop_
_entity_poly.entity_id
_entity_poly.type
_entity_poly.pdbx_seq_one_letter_code
_entity_poly.pdbx_strand_id
1 'polypeptide(L)'
;MPLLHPEGGYPLPDADGLCHKGTPACRFVAEPITSRKRKEITDMILTSLLNSLPGAVTQGLIWGLMAIGVYITYRILDVADLTVDGTLALGGAACVMLIRAGVNPWLAVLCAAVCGAAAGFVTGVLHTRCGIPAILAGILTQLALYSVNLRIMGGKSNQAISVDKFDLVVSQRFVRELSLENPMPLLLVITALLIGALYWFFGTEIGCGIRATGANARMARAQGINTQRNVVVGLALSNGIVALSGALLSQYQGSADVNMGRGAIVIGLAAVIIGESLLGRVFHNFGLKLLAVSFGAIVYYLVLQVVLQLGLNTNDLKLLSAAIVAVFLAVPHLKGKITHKGGNVHA
;
A
#
# COMPACT_ATOMS: atom_id res chain seq x y z
N MET A 1 -43.05 -41.42 6.35
CA MET A 1 -42.53 -42.78 6.09
C MET A 1 -41.18 -42.64 5.48
N PRO A 2 -40.15 -43.39 5.92
CA PRO A 2 -39.60 -43.41 7.27
C PRO A 2 -38.20 -42.78 7.33
N LEU A 3 -37.85 -42.43 8.55
CA LEU A 3 -36.51 -42.09 9.07
C LEU A 3 -35.48 -43.19 8.78
N LEU A 4 -34.27 -42.78 8.38
CA LEU A 4 -33.07 -43.60 8.53
C LEU A 4 -31.93 -42.71 8.98
N HIS A 5 -31.58 -42.85 10.28
CA HIS A 5 -30.24 -42.56 10.83
C HIS A 5 -29.22 -43.48 10.17
N PRO A 6 -27.98 -43.06 10.06
CA PRO A 6 -26.90 -43.91 10.49
C PRO A 6 -25.99 -43.20 11.50
N GLU A 7 -25.99 -43.75 12.68
CA GLU A 7 -24.90 -43.64 13.66
C GLU A 7 -23.66 -44.30 13.07
N GLY A 8 -22.57 -43.56 13.03
CA GLY A 8 -21.22 -44.03 12.76
C GLY A 8 -20.30 -43.36 13.78
N GLY A 9 -20.45 -43.73 15.04
CA GLY A 9 -19.54 -43.31 16.13
C GLY A 9 -18.18 -43.95 15.93
N TYR A 10 -17.16 -43.15 15.68
CA TYR A 10 -15.78 -43.57 15.88
C TYR A 10 -15.50 -43.59 17.40
N PRO A 11 -14.96 -44.69 17.94
CA PRO A 11 -14.58 -44.77 19.35
C PRO A 11 -13.40 -43.82 19.63
N LEU A 12 -13.53 -42.98 20.64
CA LEU A 12 -12.43 -42.24 21.22
C LEU A 12 -11.42 -43.24 21.81
N PRO A 13 -10.12 -43.10 21.64
CA PRO A 13 -9.13 -43.94 22.28
C PRO A 13 -9.01 -43.57 23.74
N ASP A 14 -9.14 -44.59 24.58
CA ASP A 14 -8.99 -44.55 26.05
C ASP A 14 -7.58 -44.07 26.44
N ALA A 15 -7.56 -43.23 27.45
CA ALA A 15 -6.37 -42.55 27.98
C ALA A 15 -5.53 -43.43 28.95
N ASP A 16 -5.39 -44.71 28.69
CA ASP A 16 -4.48 -45.60 29.44
C ASP A 16 -3.92 -46.68 28.51
N GLY A 17 -2.86 -46.38 27.81
CA GLY A 17 -2.30 -47.31 26.85
C GLY A 17 -0.80 -47.45 26.90
N LEU A 18 -0.34 -48.43 27.59
CA LEU A 18 0.97 -49.05 27.45
C LEU A 18 1.31 -49.28 25.97
N CYS A 19 2.37 -48.66 25.55
CA CYS A 19 2.97 -48.83 24.23
C CYS A 19 3.54 -50.27 24.09
N HIS A 20 2.78 -51.21 23.49
CA HIS A 20 3.27 -52.50 23.14
C HIS A 20 4.31 -52.37 22.01
N LYS A 21 5.53 -52.80 22.30
CA LYS A 21 6.63 -52.94 21.32
C LYS A 21 6.20 -53.87 20.18
N GLY A 22 5.87 -53.35 19.01
CA GLY A 22 5.66 -54.20 17.81
C GLY A 22 4.70 -53.67 16.75
N THR A 23 4.02 -52.52 16.94
CA THR A 23 3.13 -51.98 15.90
C THR A 23 3.83 -50.92 15.04
N PRO A 24 3.63 -50.96 13.68
CA PRO A 24 4.31 -50.01 12.73
C PRO A 24 3.84 -48.56 12.88
N ALA A 25 2.92 -48.26 13.75
CA ALA A 25 2.38 -46.90 13.96
C ALA A 25 3.26 -45.97 14.83
N CYS A 26 4.27 -46.49 15.55
CA CYS A 26 5.16 -45.69 16.41
C CYS A 26 6.48 -45.24 15.72
N ARG A 27 6.57 -45.28 14.41
CA ARG A 27 7.73 -44.80 13.68
C ARG A 27 7.52 -43.43 13.02
N PHE A 28 6.85 -42.50 13.69
CA PHE A 28 7.05 -41.07 13.42
C PHE A 28 8.20 -40.55 14.29
N VAL A 29 9.32 -41.21 14.26
CA VAL A 29 10.59 -40.60 14.64
C VAL A 29 10.92 -39.62 13.53
N ALA A 30 11.00 -38.35 13.87
CA ALA A 30 11.50 -37.32 12.97
C ALA A 30 12.82 -37.80 12.37
N GLU A 31 12.80 -38.30 11.14
CA GLU A 31 14.04 -38.61 10.42
C GLU A 31 14.87 -37.32 10.39
N PRO A 32 16.16 -37.37 10.77
CA PRO A 32 17.02 -36.21 10.64
C PRO A 32 17.03 -35.81 9.16
N ILE A 33 16.59 -34.57 8.90
CA ILE A 33 16.56 -34.00 7.54
C ILE A 33 17.96 -34.14 6.97
N THR A 34 18.17 -35.11 6.09
CA THR A 34 19.47 -35.36 5.43
C THR A 34 19.89 -34.06 4.75
N SER A 35 21.19 -33.77 4.72
CA SER A 35 21.77 -32.56 4.12
C SER A 35 21.30 -32.33 2.67
N ARG A 36 20.97 -33.40 1.96
CA ARG A 36 20.39 -33.40 0.62
C ARG A 36 18.96 -32.86 0.59
N LYS A 37 18.08 -33.29 1.50
CA LYS A 37 16.71 -32.77 1.64
C LYS A 37 16.71 -31.28 2.04
N ARG A 38 17.66 -30.88 2.87
CA ARG A 38 17.81 -29.46 3.25
C ARG A 38 18.21 -28.59 2.05
N LYS A 39 19.11 -29.06 1.19
CA LYS A 39 19.47 -28.38 -0.06
C LYS A 39 18.29 -28.28 -1.01
N GLU A 40 17.56 -29.39 -1.25
CA GLU A 40 16.38 -29.40 -2.13
C GLU A 40 15.28 -28.43 -1.65
N ILE A 41 15.04 -28.36 -0.34
CA ILE A 41 14.08 -27.39 0.25
C ILE A 41 14.59 -25.96 0.07
N THR A 42 15.88 -25.72 0.29
CA THR A 42 16.47 -24.37 0.14
C THR A 42 16.43 -23.91 -1.31
N ASP A 43 16.74 -24.80 -2.26
CA ASP A 43 16.69 -24.51 -3.69
C ASP A 43 15.25 -24.27 -4.17
N MET A 44 14.29 -25.03 -3.64
CA MET A 44 12.86 -24.83 -3.92
C MET A 44 12.36 -23.47 -3.39
N ILE A 45 12.71 -23.08 -2.16
CA ILE A 45 12.38 -21.80 -1.59
C ILE A 45 13.04 -20.66 -2.37
N LEU A 46 14.31 -20.81 -2.75
CA LEU A 46 15.04 -19.80 -3.50
C LEU A 46 14.43 -19.60 -4.89
N THR A 47 14.09 -20.68 -5.59
CA THR A 47 13.46 -20.63 -6.91
C THR A 47 12.05 -20.01 -6.82
N SER A 48 11.28 -20.36 -5.79
CA SER A 48 9.97 -19.77 -5.54
C SER A 48 10.08 -18.27 -5.22
N LEU A 49 11.07 -17.86 -4.43
CA LEU A 49 11.37 -16.47 -4.12
C LEU A 49 11.72 -15.69 -5.40
N LEU A 50 12.63 -16.18 -6.21
CA LEU A 50 13.03 -15.53 -7.47
C LEU A 50 11.85 -15.37 -8.42
N ASN A 51 10.96 -16.36 -8.51
CA ASN A 51 9.76 -16.30 -9.35
C ASN A 51 8.70 -15.33 -8.83
N SER A 52 8.70 -14.98 -7.54
CA SER A 52 7.75 -14.06 -6.94
C SER A 52 8.24 -12.60 -6.88
N LEU A 53 9.56 -12.36 -7.07
CA LEU A 53 10.16 -11.02 -7.05
C LEU A 53 9.51 -10.03 -8.04
N PRO A 54 9.26 -10.40 -9.32
CA PRO A 54 8.65 -9.45 -10.27
C PRO A 54 7.27 -8.97 -9.80
N GLY A 55 6.46 -9.88 -9.23
CA GLY A 55 5.16 -9.51 -8.66
C GLY A 55 5.28 -8.55 -7.47
N ALA A 56 6.23 -8.80 -6.56
CA ALA A 56 6.48 -7.93 -5.42
C ALA A 56 6.96 -6.54 -5.83
N VAL A 57 7.83 -6.43 -6.84
CA VAL A 57 8.31 -5.15 -7.37
C VAL A 57 7.16 -4.38 -8.06
N THR A 58 6.36 -5.08 -8.87
CA THR A 58 5.19 -4.48 -9.53
C THR A 58 4.20 -3.93 -8.52
N GLN A 59 3.86 -4.72 -7.51
CA GLN A 59 2.98 -4.29 -6.43
C GLN A 59 3.60 -3.15 -5.62
N GLY A 60 4.90 -3.22 -5.34
CA GLY A 60 5.66 -2.16 -4.69
C GLY A 60 5.65 -0.84 -5.46
N LEU A 61 5.68 -0.85 -6.80
CA LEU A 61 5.56 0.34 -7.63
C LEU A 61 4.17 0.97 -7.53
N ILE A 62 3.10 0.17 -7.58
CA ILE A 62 1.73 0.66 -7.45
C ILE A 62 1.54 1.35 -6.09
N TRP A 63 1.96 0.70 -5.01
CA TRP A 63 1.90 1.28 -3.67
C TRP A 63 2.88 2.44 -3.49
N GLY A 64 3.95 2.48 -4.28
CA GLY A 64 4.88 3.60 -4.36
C GLY A 64 4.21 4.88 -4.87
N LEU A 65 3.30 4.77 -5.84
CA LEU A 65 2.48 5.90 -6.29
C LEU A 65 1.60 6.43 -5.15
N MET A 66 0.94 5.53 -4.41
CA MET A 66 0.15 5.91 -3.23
C MET A 66 1.04 6.57 -2.17
N ALA A 67 2.21 6.01 -1.89
CA ALA A 67 3.15 6.56 -0.91
C ALA A 67 3.65 7.96 -1.30
N ILE A 68 3.80 8.28 -2.60
CA ILE A 68 4.07 9.64 -3.09
C ILE A 68 2.92 10.59 -2.71
N GLY A 69 1.66 10.16 -2.85
CA GLY A 69 0.52 10.93 -2.39
C GLY A 69 0.60 11.22 -0.90
N VAL A 70 0.83 10.19 -0.08
CA VAL A 70 1.00 10.33 1.37
C VAL A 70 2.20 11.22 1.73
N TYR A 71 3.29 11.16 0.97
CA TYR A 71 4.46 12.03 1.16
C TYR A 71 4.09 13.52 1.02
N ILE A 72 3.21 13.86 0.08
CA ILE A 72 2.75 15.24 -0.12
C ILE A 72 2.00 15.75 1.10
N THR A 73 1.07 14.97 1.66
CA THR A 73 0.30 15.40 2.83
C THR A 73 1.15 15.38 4.10
N TYR A 74 1.87 14.30 4.35
CA TYR A 74 2.59 14.11 5.59
C TYR A 74 3.88 14.93 5.68
N ARG A 75 4.69 14.97 4.60
CA ARG A 75 6.04 15.58 4.65
C ARG A 75 6.09 17.00 4.10
N ILE A 76 5.28 17.31 3.07
CA ILE A 76 5.31 18.64 2.45
C ILE A 76 4.30 19.56 3.12
N LEU A 77 3.08 19.08 3.39
CA LEU A 77 2.00 19.89 3.93
C LEU A 77 1.93 19.89 5.47
N ASP A 78 2.58 18.90 6.09
CA ASP A 78 2.52 18.62 7.55
C ASP A 78 1.08 18.44 8.07
N VAL A 79 0.26 17.74 7.29
CA VAL A 79 -1.14 17.44 7.60
C VAL A 79 -1.35 15.93 7.61
N ALA A 80 -1.85 15.39 8.72
CA ALA A 80 -2.26 14.00 8.81
C ALA A 80 -3.60 13.78 8.09
N ASP A 81 -3.56 13.15 6.92
CA ASP A 81 -4.74 12.89 6.08
C ASP A 81 -5.14 11.42 6.11
N LEU A 82 -6.20 11.10 6.83
CA LEU A 82 -6.76 9.76 6.91
C LEU A 82 -7.75 9.45 5.77
N THR A 83 -8.02 10.40 4.87
CA THR A 83 -8.89 10.20 3.70
C THR A 83 -8.31 9.17 2.74
N VAL A 84 -6.98 8.99 2.74
CA VAL A 84 -6.21 8.07 1.88
C VAL A 84 -6.82 6.68 1.82
N ASP A 85 -7.22 6.12 2.96
CA ASP A 85 -7.82 4.77 3.04
C ASP A 85 -9.12 4.69 2.22
N GLY A 86 -9.98 5.72 2.32
CA GLY A 86 -11.23 5.79 1.56
C GLY A 86 -11.01 6.09 0.08
N THR A 87 -10.06 6.95 -0.22
CA THR A 87 -9.78 7.45 -1.58
C THR A 87 -9.13 6.37 -2.45
N LEU A 88 -8.28 5.53 -1.88
CA LEU A 88 -7.70 4.39 -2.60
C LEU A 88 -8.80 3.43 -3.07
N ALA A 89 -9.74 3.11 -2.19
CA ALA A 89 -10.89 2.28 -2.52
C ALA A 89 -11.83 2.97 -3.54
N LEU A 90 -12.01 4.30 -3.45
CA LEU A 90 -12.77 5.09 -4.42
C LEU A 90 -12.16 4.99 -5.82
N GLY A 91 -10.82 5.13 -5.92
CA GLY A 91 -10.11 4.99 -7.18
C GLY A 91 -10.32 3.63 -7.82
N GLY A 92 -10.23 2.55 -7.03
CA GLY A 92 -10.49 1.19 -7.48
C GLY A 92 -11.95 1.00 -7.92
N ALA A 93 -12.91 1.40 -7.09
CA ALA A 93 -14.34 1.27 -7.37
C ALA A 93 -14.75 2.03 -8.65
N ALA A 94 -14.34 3.29 -8.79
CA ALA A 94 -14.64 4.11 -9.96
C ALA A 94 -14.02 3.50 -11.24
N CYS A 95 -12.76 3.09 -11.19
CA CYS A 95 -12.07 2.49 -12.33
C CYS A 95 -12.75 1.20 -12.78
N VAL A 96 -13.03 0.26 -11.86
CA VAL A 96 -13.68 -1.02 -12.16
C VAL A 96 -15.04 -0.83 -12.79
N MET A 97 -15.86 0.07 -12.25
CA MET A 97 -17.21 0.30 -12.77
C MET A 97 -17.21 1.00 -14.13
N LEU A 98 -16.28 1.93 -14.38
CA LEU A 98 -16.12 2.57 -15.69
C LEU A 98 -15.66 1.58 -16.76
N ILE A 99 -14.71 0.69 -16.45
CA ILE A 99 -14.27 -0.35 -17.39
C ILE A 99 -15.42 -1.31 -17.70
N ARG A 100 -16.21 -1.70 -16.70
CA ARG A 100 -17.40 -2.55 -16.90
C ARG A 100 -18.48 -1.86 -17.73
N ALA A 101 -18.55 -0.54 -17.69
CA ALA A 101 -19.42 0.26 -18.54
C ALA A 101 -18.88 0.41 -19.99
N GLY A 102 -17.72 -0.16 -20.31
CA GLY A 102 -17.10 -0.12 -21.64
C GLY A 102 -16.23 1.12 -21.90
N VAL A 103 -15.88 1.88 -20.87
CA VAL A 103 -14.98 3.02 -20.99
C VAL A 103 -13.53 2.53 -21.14
N ASN A 104 -12.74 3.21 -21.97
CA ASN A 104 -11.33 2.92 -22.15
C ASN A 104 -10.58 2.91 -20.79
N PRO A 105 -9.77 1.89 -20.48
CA PRO A 105 -9.08 1.74 -19.19
C PRO A 105 -8.20 2.94 -18.80
N TRP A 106 -7.55 3.59 -19.76
CA TRP A 106 -6.76 4.81 -19.51
C TRP A 106 -7.64 5.97 -19.04
N LEU A 107 -8.78 6.16 -19.70
CA LEU A 107 -9.76 7.18 -19.30
C LEU A 107 -10.37 6.86 -17.94
N ALA A 108 -10.62 5.59 -17.63
CA ALA A 108 -11.12 5.15 -16.33
C ALA A 108 -10.13 5.48 -15.20
N VAL A 109 -8.82 5.32 -15.42
CA VAL A 109 -7.77 5.70 -14.47
C VAL A 109 -7.75 7.22 -14.24
N LEU A 110 -7.85 8.02 -15.31
CA LEU A 110 -7.90 9.48 -15.20
C LEU A 110 -9.14 9.96 -14.45
N CYS A 111 -10.30 9.40 -14.78
CA CYS A 111 -11.56 9.71 -14.07
C CYS A 111 -11.47 9.34 -12.59
N ALA A 112 -10.88 8.18 -12.26
CA ALA A 112 -10.64 7.78 -10.89
C ALA A 112 -9.76 8.78 -10.13
N ALA A 113 -8.69 9.28 -10.77
CA ALA A 113 -7.83 10.31 -10.18
C ALA A 113 -8.59 11.63 -9.91
N VAL A 114 -9.47 12.04 -10.82
CA VAL A 114 -10.33 13.22 -10.64
C VAL A 114 -11.32 13.02 -9.49
N CYS A 115 -11.94 11.84 -9.37
CA CYS A 115 -12.81 11.50 -8.24
C CYS A 115 -12.04 11.57 -6.91
N GLY A 116 -10.81 11.06 -6.87
CA GLY A 116 -9.94 11.17 -5.70
C GLY A 116 -9.57 12.61 -5.35
N ALA A 117 -9.25 13.42 -6.35
CA ALA A 117 -8.98 14.85 -6.14
C ALA A 117 -10.20 15.58 -5.58
N ALA A 118 -11.42 15.23 -6.03
CA ALA A 118 -12.66 15.76 -5.48
C ALA A 118 -12.86 15.36 -4.01
N ALA A 119 -12.55 14.12 -3.64
CA ALA A 119 -12.59 13.66 -2.25
C ALA A 119 -11.60 14.43 -1.37
N GLY A 120 -10.36 14.60 -1.82
CA GLY A 120 -9.34 15.39 -1.13
C GLY A 120 -9.71 16.88 -1.03
N PHE A 121 -10.38 17.44 -2.04
CA PHE A 121 -10.92 18.79 -2.01
C PHE A 121 -11.98 18.94 -0.91
N VAL A 122 -12.90 17.98 -0.77
CA VAL A 122 -13.92 17.98 0.30
C VAL A 122 -13.24 17.96 1.67
N THR A 123 -12.27 17.07 1.90
CA THR A 123 -11.50 17.02 3.15
C THR A 123 -10.81 18.36 3.43
N GLY A 124 -10.18 18.94 2.40
CA GLY A 124 -9.53 20.24 2.51
C GLY A 124 -10.47 21.36 2.89
N VAL A 125 -11.68 21.39 2.32
CA VAL A 125 -12.72 22.39 2.67
C VAL A 125 -13.22 22.20 4.10
N LEU A 126 -13.48 20.96 4.52
CA LEU A 126 -13.89 20.63 5.89
C LEU A 126 -12.82 21.09 6.90
N HIS A 127 -11.55 20.87 6.59
CA HIS A 127 -10.47 21.31 7.47
C HIS A 127 -10.30 22.83 7.48
N THR A 128 -10.27 23.50 6.32
CA THR A 128 -9.87 24.90 6.22
C THR A 128 -11.02 25.88 6.43
N ARG A 129 -12.22 25.59 5.91
CA ARG A 129 -13.40 26.48 6.03
C ARG A 129 -14.28 26.15 7.22
N CYS A 130 -14.49 24.86 7.51
CA CYS A 130 -15.30 24.45 8.66
C CYS A 130 -14.50 24.41 9.96
N GLY A 131 -13.16 24.57 9.92
CA GLY A 131 -12.31 24.59 11.11
C GLY A 131 -12.16 23.23 11.79
N ILE A 132 -12.56 22.14 11.12
CA ILE A 132 -12.46 20.78 11.68
C ILE A 132 -10.99 20.35 11.72
N PRO A 133 -10.49 19.75 12.81
CA PRO A 133 -9.14 19.20 12.85
C PRO A 133 -8.88 18.23 11.68
N ALA A 134 -7.70 18.30 11.06
CA ALA A 134 -7.38 17.57 9.82
C ALA A 134 -7.64 16.06 9.94
N ILE A 135 -7.21 15.45 11.05
CA ILE A 135 -7.44 14.02 11.32
C ILE A 135 -8.93 13.70 11.30
N LEU A 136 -9.74 14.51 11.98
CA LEU A 136 -11.19 14.29 12.07
C LEU A 136 -11.87 14.52 10.72
N ALA A 137 -11.46 15.54 9.96
CA ALA A 137 -11.96 15.79 8.60
C ALA A 137 -11.67 14.59 7.68
N GLY A 138 -10.45 14.01 7.78
CA GLY A 138 -10.07 12.81 7.05
C GLY A 138 -10.93 11.60 7.40
N ILE A 139 -11.17 11.34 8.69
CA ILE A 139 -12.03 10.24 9.16
C ILE A 139 -13.47 10.42 8.65
N LEU A 140 -14.04 11.63 8.74
CA LEU A 140 -15.39 11.91 8.26
C LEU A 140 -15.51 11.65 6.76
N THR A 141 -14.55 12.12 5.97
CA THR A 141 -14.55 11.88 4.52
C THR A 141 -14.37 10.39 4.20
N GLN A 142 -13.49 9.69 4.91
CA GLN A 142 -13.29 8.24 4.75
C GLN A 142 -14.58 7.45 5.00
N LEU A 143 -15.31 7.77 6.08
CA LEU A 143 -16.61 7.15 6.39
C LEU A 143 -17.66 7.45 5.31
N ALA A 144 -17.72 8.69 4.82
CA ALA A 144 -18.61 9.05 3.73
C ALA A 144 -18.26 8.30 2.44
N LEU A 145 -16.96 8.20 2.11
CA LEU A 145 -16.46 7.49 0.95
C LEU A 145 -16.79 5.99 0.98
N TYR A 146 -16.83 5.36 2.15
CA TYR A 146 -17.27 3.96 2.25
C TYR A 146 -18.66 3.76 1.66
N SER A 147 -19.62 4.63 2.00
CA SER A 147 -20.99 4.57 1.47
C SER A 147 -21.07 4.95 -0.01
N VAL A 148 -20.24 5.90 -0.45
CA VAL A 148 -20.16 6.30 -1.86
C VAL A 148 -19.60 5.15 -2.70
N ASN A 149 -18.50 4.52 -2.25
CA ASN A 149 -17.88 3.38 -2.93
C ASN A 149 -18.85 2.22 -3.07
N LEU A 150 -19.62 1.91 -2.00
CA LEU A 150 -20.63 0.86 -2.03
C LEU A 150 -21.74 1.15 -3.05
N ARG A 151 -22.17 2.42 -3.16
CA ARG A 151 -23.16 2.84 -4.18
C ARG A 151 -22.61 2.75 -5.59
N ILE A 152 -21.37 3.20 -5.82
CA ILE A 152 -20.69 3.09 -7.12
C ILE A 152 -20.61 1.62 -7.55
N MET A 153 -20.31 0.72 -6.61
CA MET A 153 -20.19 -0.72 -6.87
C MET A 153 -21.55 -1.46 -6.91
N GLY A 154 -22.67 -0.73 -6.94
CA GLY A 154 -23.99 -1.32 -7.03
C GLY A 154 -24.42 -2.13 -5.80
N GLY A 155 -24.00 -1.72 -4.61
CA GLY A 155 -24.33 -2.36 -3.33
C GLY A 155 -23.52 -3.61 -3.00
N LYS A 156 -22.54 -3.97 -3.82
CA LYS A 156 -21.63 -5.12 -3.58
C LYS A 156 -20.32 -4.66 -2.97
N SER A 157 -19.83 -5.36 -1.97
CA SER A 157 -18.55 -5.03 -1.32
C SER A 157 -17.34 -5.32 -2.21
N ASN A 158 -17.44 -6.25 -3.12
CA ASN A 158 -16.39 -6.62 -4.07
C ASN A 158 -16.96 -6.71 -5.47
N GLN A 159 -16.22 -6.18 -6.45
CA GLN A 159 -16.54 -6.23 -7.87
C GLN A 159 -15.33 -6.69 -8.66
N ALA A 160 -15.46 -7.85 -9.33
CA ALA A 160 -14.43 -8.41 -10.17
C ALA A 160 -14.52 -7.89 -11.61
N ILE A 161 -13.36 -7.75 -12.25
CA ILE A 161 -13.21 -7.52 -13.69
C ILE A 161 -12.67 -8.80 -14.32
N SER A 162 -13.31 -9.30 -15.36
CA SER A 162 -12.77 -10.39 -16.15
C SER A 162 -11.67 -9.87 -17.05
N VAL A 163 -10.45 -10.36 -16.83
CA VAL A 163 -9.25 -9.99 -17.62
C VAL A 163 -9.40 -10.42 -19.09
N ASP A 164 -10.23 -11.46 -19.36
CA ASP A 164 -10.43 -11.98 -20.71
C ASP A 164 -11.43 -11.15 -21.54
N LYS A 165 -12.21 -10.28 -20.89
CA LYS A 165 -13.22 -9.44 -21.57
C LYS A 165 -12.80 -8.00 -21.81
N PHE A 166 -11.86 -7.51 -21.04
CA PHE A 166 -11.45 -6.11 -21.07
C PHE A 166 -9.95 -5.99 -21.18
N ASP A 167 -9.49 -5.17 -22.10
CA ASP A 167 -8.07 -4.82 -22.21
C ASP A 167 -7.70 -3.95 -21.01
N LEU A 168 -6.97 -4.52 -20.06
CA LEU A 168 -6.51 -3.80 -18.87
C LEU A 168 -5.15 -3.18 -19.12
N VAL A 169 -4.92 -1.99 -18.55
CA VAL A 169 -3.61 -1.30 -18.62
C VAL A 169 -2.54 -2.08 -17.87
N VAL A 170 -2.92 -2.68 -16.74
CA VAL A 170 -2.01 -3.42 -15.85
C VAL A 170 -2.71 -4.70 -15.40
N SER A 171 -2.11 -5.87 -15.67
CA SER A 171 -2.65 -7.16 -15.26
C SER A 171 -1.60 -8.03 -14.59
N GLN A 172 -1.97 -8.73 -13.52
CA GLN A 172 -1.10 -9.67 -12.83
C GLN A 172 -0.73 -10.89 -13.70
N ARG A 173 -1.51 -11.20 -14.73
CA ARG A 173 -1.31 -12.36 -15.62
C ARG A 173 0.01 -12.30 -16.37
N PHE A 174 0.44 -11.12 -16.83
CA PHE A 174 1.60 -10.94 -17.68
C PHE A 174 2.90 -10.59 -16.92
N VAL A 175 2.89 -10.60 -15.60
CA VAL A 175 4.06 -10.22 -14.77
C VAL A 175 5.28 -11.13 -15.00
N ARG A 176 5.05 -12.37 -15.42
CA ARG A 176 6.11 -13.38 -15.63
C ARG A 176 6.59 -13.48 -17.08
N GLU A 177 5.94 -12.83 -18.01
CA GLU A 177 6.30 -12.87 -19.43
C GLU A 177 7.21 -11.70 -19.77
N LEU A 178 8.30 -11.98 -20.48
CA LEU A 178 9.21 -10.96 -21.04
C LEU A 178 8.60 -10.37 -22.32
N SER A 179 7.38 -9.85 -22.23
CA SER A 179 6.67 -9.20 -23.35
C SER A 179 6.46 -7.72 -23.04
N LEU A 180 6.10 -6.96 -24.09
CA LEU A 180 5.69 -5.53 -23.94
C LEU A 180 4.44 -5.36 -23.05
N GLU A 181 3.70 -6.45 -22.81
CA GLU A 181 2.53 -6.50 -21.94
C GLU A 181 2.88 -6.68 -20.45
N ASN A 182 4.18 -6.82 -20.13
CA ASN A 182 4.62 -6.87 -18.74
C ASN A 182 4.27 -5.55 -18.04
N PRO A 183 3.51 -5.58 -16.91
CA PRO A 183 3.11 -4.37 -16.20
C PRO A 183 4.27 -3.58 -15.56
N MET A 184 5.43 -4.23 -15.36
CA MET A 184 6.56 -3.63 -14.66
C MET A 184 7.17 -2.41 -15.37
N PRO A 185 7.56 -2.48 -16.67
CA PRO A 185 8.10 -1.32 -17.37
C PRO A 185 7.06 -0.20 -17.53
N LEU A 186 5.80 -0.55 -17.73
CA LEU A 186 4.73 0.43 -17.84
C LEU A 186 4.55 1.20 -16.52
N LEU A 187 4.49 0.51 -15.38
CA LEU A 187 4.38 1.15 -14.06
C LEU A 187 5.60 2.00 -13.73
N LEU A 188 6.80 1.58 -14.17
CA LEU A 188 8.01 2.37 -14.00
C LEU A 188 7.93 3.67 -14.79
N VAL A 189 7.44 3.62 -16.04
CA VAL A 189 7.21 4.82 -16.87
C VAL A 189 6.15 5.72 -16.23
N ILE A 190 5.02 5.18 -15.76
CA ILE A 190 3.97 5.96 -15.08
C ILE A 190 4.54 6.64 -13.83
N THR A 191 5.33 5.91 -13.02
CA THR A 191 5.96 6.45 -11.81
C THR A 191 6.95 7.57 -12.16
N ALA A 192 7.79 7.38 -13.18
CA ALA A 192 8.74 8.39 -13.62
C ALA A 192 8.02 9.64 -14.16
N LEU A 193 6.96 9.46 -14.93
CA LEU A 193 6.14 10.55 -15.47
C LEU A 193 5.45 11.32 -14.35
N LEU A 194 4.88 10.62 -13.35
CA LEU A 194 4.27 11.26 -12.19
C LEU A 194 5.30 12.06 -11.39
N ILE A 195 6.48 11.50 -11.13
CA ILE A 195 7.56 12.21 -10.43
C ILE A 195 8.01 13.44 -11.21
N GLY A 196 8.16 13.34 -12.53
CA GLY A 196 8.48 14.47 -13.40
C GLY A 196 7.41 15.56 -13.36
N ALA A 197 6.13 15.20 -13.45
CA ALA A 197 5.01 16.12 -13.34
C ALA A 197 4.96 16.83 -11.98
N LEU A 198 5.19 16.09 -10.90
CA LEU A 198 5.24 16.64 -9.55
C LEU A 198 6.46 17.55 -9.34
N TYR A 199 7.62 17.17 -9.90
CA TYR A 199 8.81 17.99 -9.84
C TYR A 199 8.56 19.36 -10.51
N TRP A 200 7.95 19.35 -11.70
CA TRP A 200 7.54 20.57 -12.40
C TRP A 200 6.50 21.37 -11.60
N PHE A 201 5.44 20.71 -11.11
CA PHE A 201 4.36 21.35 -10.32
C PHE A 201 4.88 22.04 -9.06
N PHE A 202 5.75 21.35 -8.29
CA PHE A 202 6.33 21.94 -7.07
C PHE A 202 7.40 23.00 -7.33
N GLY A 203 7.81 23.19 -8.58
CA GLY A 203 8.60 24.32 -9.05
C GLY A 203 7.77 25.56 -9.39
N THR A 204 6.43 25.44 -9.55
CA THR A 204 5.53 26.56 -9.80
C THR A 204 5.25 27.39 -8.55
N GLU A 205 4.69 28.59 -8.70
CA GLU A 205 4.30 29.46 -7.57
C GLU A 205 3.36 28.75 -6.59
N ILE A 206 2.39 27.99 -7.12
CA ILE A 206 1.43 27.24 -6.30
C ILE A 206 2.18 26.16 -5.50
N GLY A 207 3.05 25.40 -6.13
CA GLY A 207 3.84 24.37 -5.47
C GLY A 207 4.79 24.93 -4.42
N CYS A 208 5.46 26.05 -4.71
CA CYS A 208 6.26 26.78 -3.72
C CYS A 208 5.41 27.29 -2.55
N GLY A 209 4.21 27.76 -2.82
CA GLY A 209 3.24 28.20 -1.80
C GLY A 209 2.80 27.05 -0.88
N ILE A 210 2.57 25.84 -1.43
CA ILE A 210 2.24 24.63 -0.66
C ILE A 210 3.41 24.25 0.26
N ARG A 211 4.64 24.24 -0.26
CA ARG A 211 5.85 23.95 0.54
C ARG A 211 6.09 24.96 1.63
N ALA A 212 5.90 26.26 1.35
CA ALA A 212 6.01 27.33 2.35
C ALA A 212 4.94 27.19 3.44
N THR A 213 3.70 26.82 3.04
CA THR A 213 2.58 26.61 3.97
C THR A 213 2.87 25.48 4.96
N GLY A 214 3.41 24.36 4.51
CA GLY A 214 3.76 23.22 5.37
C GLY A 214 4.98 23.51 6.25
N ALA A 215 5.97 24.24 5.75
CA ALA A 215 7.16 24.58 6.54
C ALA A 215 6.83 25.54 7.71
N ASN A 216 6.04 26.59 7.45
CA ASN A 216 5.58 27.51 8.48
C ASN A 216 4.34 28.30 8.00
N ALA A 217 3.16 27.84 8.38
CA ALA A 217 1.90 28.47 7.96
C ALA A 217 1.72 29.91 8.46
N ARG A 218 2.33 30.28 9.60
CA ARG A 218 2.24 31.66 10.15
C ARG A 218 3.09 32.61 9.31
N MET A 219 4.32 32.20 8.99
CA MET A 219 5.23 32.99 8.16
C MET A 219 4.70 33.11 6.72
N ALA A 220 4.16 32.02 6.14
CA ALA A 220 3.57 32.05 4.80
C ALA A 220 2.40 33.07 4.73
N ARG A 221 1.53 33.13 5.74
CA ARG A 221 0.46 34.13 5.82
C ARG A 221 0.99 35.56 5.93
N ALA A 222 2.05 35.79 6.71
CA ALA A 222 2.69 37.08 6.81
C ALA A 222 3.26 37.60 5.49
N GLN A 223 3.65 36.66 4.58
CA GLN A 223 4.09 36.96 3.21
C GLN A 223 2.93 37.07 2.20
N GLY A 224 1.68 37.09 2.65
CA GLY A 224 0.50 37.21 1.78
C GLY A 224 0.05 35.91 1.11
N ILE A 225 0.64 34.77 1.44
CA ILE A 225 0.29 33.46 0.87
C ILE A 225 -1.01 32.96 1.48
N ASN A 226 -1.99 32.58 0.65
CA ASN A 226 -3.23 32.01 1.11
C ASN A 226 -3.05 30.54 1.52
N THR A 227 -2.73 30.30 2.79
CA THR A 227 -2.46 28.97 3.34
C THR A 227 -3.66 28.04 3.25
N GLN A 228 -4.90 28.55 3.39
CA GLN A 228 -6.11 27.72 3.30
C GLN A 228 -6.27 27.12 1.89
N ARG A 229 -6.10 27.94 0.84
CA ARG A 229 -6.14 27.48 -0.54
C ARG A 229 -5.05 26.43 -0.82
N ASN A 230 -3.85 26.65 -0.32
CA ASN A 230 -2.72 25.75 -0.51
C ASN A 230 -2.93 24.39 0.14
N VAL A 231 -3.51 24.35 1.34
CA VAL A 231 -3.89 23.09 2.02
C VAL A 231 -4.93 22.33 1.21
N VAL A 232 -5.98 23.01 0.72
CA VAL A 232 -7.02 22.37 -0.11
C VAL A 232 -6.44 21.78 -1.39
N VAL A 233 -5.61 22.56 -2.10
CA VAL A 233 -4.97 22.10 -3.35
C VAL A 233 -4.02 20.93 -3.09
N GLY A 234 -3.23 20.97 -2.01
CA GLY A 234 -2.32 19.91 -1.64
C GLY A 234 -3.03 18.61 -1.27
N LEU A 235 -4.13 18.67 -0.51
CA LEU A 235 -4.97 17.52 -0.20
C LEU A 235 -5.68 16.95 -1.43
N ALA A 236 -6.17 17.80 -2.32
CA ALA A 236 -6.79 17.38 -3.58
C ALA A 236 -5.78 16.67 -4.49
N LEU A 237 -4.57 17.22 -4.63
CA LEU A 237 -3.51 16.61 -5.44
C LEU A 237 -3.08 15.26 -4.87
N SER A 238 -2.83 15.18 -3.57
CA SER A 238 -2.45 13.95 -2.89
C SER A 238 -3.50 12.84 -3.09
N ASN A 239 -4.75 13.13 -2.77
CA ASN A 239 -5.84 12.17 -2.91
C ASN A 239 -6.12 11.78 -4.37
N GLY A 240 -5.86 12.67 -5.32
CA GLY A 240 -5.89 12.33 -6.75
C GLY A 240 -4.86 11.26 -7.12
N ILE A 241 -3.62 11.38 -6.62
CA ILE A 241 -2.55 10.41 -6.83
C ILE A 241 -2.87 9.08 -6.12
N VAL A 242 -3.42 9.14 -4.91
CA VAL A 242 -3.85 7.95 -4.16
C VAL A 242 -4.94 7.18 -4.92
N ALA A 243 -5.93 7.88 -5.46
CA ALA A 243 -6.99 7.25 -6.26
C ALA A 243 -6.45 6.67 -7.58
N LEU A 244 -5.47 7.34 -8.21
CA LEU A 244 -4.76 6.81 -9.38
C LEU A 244 -4.07 5.48 -9.04
N SER A 245 -3.38 5.41 -7.92
CA SER A 245 -2.79 4.17 -7.43
C SER A 245 -3.85 3.09 -7.16
N GLY A 246 -4.99 3.45 -6.54
CA GLY A 246 -6.11 2.54 -6.30
C GLY A 246 -6.72 1.99 -7.58
N ALA A 247 -6.83 2.83 -8.63
CA ALA A 247 -7.30 2.42 -9.95
C ALA A 247 -6.35 1.41 -10.60
N LEU A 248 -5.03 1.64 -10.55
CA LEU A 248 -4.03 0.71 -11.06
C LEU A 248 -3.99 -0.59 -10.24
N LEU A 249 -4.15 -0.50 -8.91
CA LEU A 249 -4.19 -1.66 -8.03
C LEU A 249 -5.38 -2.56 -8.32
N SER A 250 -6.56 -1.98 -8.56
CA SER A 250 -7.77 -2.74 -8.89
C SER A 250 -7.67 -3.44 -10.25
N GLN A 251 -7.05 -2.82 -11.24
CA GLN A 251 -6.77 -3.45 -12.53
C GLN A 251 -5.75 -4.58 -12.38
N TYR A 252 -4.67 -4.35 -11.60
CA TYR A 252 -3.64 -5.35 -11.34
C TYR A 252 -4.22 -6.60 -10.66
N GLN A 253 -5.08 -6.41 -9.64
CA GLN A 253 -5.71 -7.51 -8.90
C GLN A 253 -6.93 -8.11 -9.64
N GLY A 254 -7.44 -7.46 -10.68
CA GLY A 254 -8.66 -7.87 -11.39
C GLY A 254 -9.94 -7.72 -10.56
N SER A 255 -9.91 -6.94 -9.47
CA SER A 255 -11.08 -6.69 -8.61
C SER A 255 -10.92 -5.42 -7.80
N ALA A 256 -12.03 -4.78 -7.45
CA ALA A 256 -12.08 -3.71 -6.45
C ALA A 256 -12.88 -4.18 -5.23
N ASP A 257 -12.37 -3.90 -4.05
CA ASP A 257 -13.03 -4.13 -2.78
C ASP A 257 -13.17 -2.81 -2.02
N VAL A 258 -14.32 -2.58 -1.37
CA VAL A 258 -14.56 -1.37 -0.58
C VAL A 258 -13.56 -1.21 0.55
N ASN A 259 -13.00 -2.31 1.05
CA ASN A 259 -12.05 -2.33 2.16
C ASN A 259 -10.59 -2.39 1.71
N MET A 260 -10.30 -2.34 0.39
CA MET A 260 -8.91 -2.48 -0.13
C MET A 260 -7.95 -1.40 0.36
N GLY A 261 -8.48 -0.23 0.75
CA GLY A 261 -7.68 0.87 1.28
C GLY A 261 -7.46 0.84 2.79
N ARG A 262 -8.08 -0.08 3.53
CA ARG A 262 -7.94 -0.10 5.00
C ARG A 262 -6.50 -0.39 5.43
N GLY A 263 -5.87 0.58 6.08
CA GLY A 263 -4.48 0.53 6.52
C GLY A 263 -3.48 0.98 5.46
N ALA A 264 -3.94 1.49 4.33
CA ALA A 264 -3.09 2.00 3.25
C ALA A 264 -2.18 3.13 3.74
N ILE A 265 -2.70 4.02 4.58
CA ILE A 265 -1.90 5.12 5.16
C ILE A 265 -0.70 4.61 5.95
N VAL A 266 -0.84 3.50 6.68
CA VAL A 266 0.26 2.91 7.47
C VAL A 266 1.36 2.41 6.54
N ILE A 267 0.98 1.73 5.45
CA ILE A 267 1.93 1.25 4.42
C ILE A 267 2.60 2.44 3.73
N GLY A 268 1.83 3.50 3.40
CA GLY A 268 2.36 4.71 2.79
C GLY A 268 3.38 5.42 3.67
N LEU A 269 3.08 5.61 4.95
CA LEU A 269 4.01 6.21 5.91
C LEU A 269 5.26 5.34 6.10
N ALA A 270 5.11 4.02 6.16
CA ALA A 270 6.24 3.10 6.23
C ALA A 270 7.16 3.26 5.00
N ALA A 271 6.58 3.27 3.80
CA ALA A 271 7.33 3.46 2.57
C ALA A 271 8.10 4.79 2.54
N VAL A 272 7.46 5.88 2.99
CA VAL A 272 8.10 7.20 3.12
C VAL A 272 9.30 7.13 4.06
N ILE A 273 9.14 6.56 5.26
CA ILE A 273 10.19 6.50 6.27
C ILE A 273 11.32 5.57 5.85
N ILE A 274 11.00 4.41 5.25
CA ILE A 274 12.01 3.48 4.71
C ILE A 274 12.81 4.19 3.61
N GLY A 275 12.14 4.86 2.68
CA GLY A 275 12.77 5.60 1.59
C GLY A 275 13.69 6.72 2.11
N GLU A 276 13.22 7.53 3.03
CA GLU A 276 14.03 8.59 3.66
C GLU A 276 15.21 8.03 4.48
N SER A 277 15.02 6.91 5.19
CA SER A 277 16.07 6.30 6.00
C SER A 277 17.18 5.70 5.14
N LEU A 278 16.85 5.07 4.01
CA LEU A 278 17.81 4.41 3.13
C LEU A 278 18.53 5.39 2.21
N LEU A 279 17.80 6.29 1.58
CA LEU A 279 18.29 7.14 0.49
C LEU A 279 18.31 8.64 0.83
N GLY A 280 17.72 9.06 1.94
CA GLY A 280 17.57 10.48 2.30
C GLY A 280 18.90 11.23 2.50
N ARG A 281 19.99 10.52 2.83
CA ARG A 281 21.33 11.11 2.95
C ARG A 281 21.98 11.41 1.59
N VAL A 282 21.62 10.65 0.56
CA VAL A 282 22.18 10.75 -0.80
C VAL A 282 21.36 11.69 -1.66
N PHE A 283 20.03 11.71 -1.47
CA PHE A 283 19.10 12.40 -2.32
C PHE A 283 18.67 13.75 -1.73
N HIS A 284 19.34 14.82 -2.16
CA HIS A 284 19.04 16.20 -1.74
C HIS A 284 17.96 16.86 -2.57
N ASN A 285 17.82 16.47 -3.86
CA ASN A 285 16.84 17.04 -4.77
C ASN A 285 15.43 16.52 -4.48
N PHE A 286 14.42 17.37 -4.69
CA PHE A 286 13.01 17.03 -4.45
C PHE A 286 12.55 15.80 -5.26
N GLY A 287 12.85 15.75 -6.57
CA GLY A 287 12.51 14.61 -7.44
C GLY A 287 13.15 13.30 -6.97
N LEU A 288 14.41 13.35 -6.52
CA LEU A 288 15.10 12.18 -5.96
C LEU A 288 14.50 11.71 -4.64
N LYS A 289 13.94 12.61 -3.83
CA LYS A 289 13.19 12.24 -2.61
C LYS A 289 11.92 11.47 -2.94
N LEU A 290 11.20 11.87 -4.00
CA LEU A 290 10.02 11.12 -4.47
C LEU A 290 10.40 9.74 -5.01
N LEU A 291 11.53 9.63 -5.71
CA LEU A 291 12.09 8.33 -6.11
C LEU A 291 12.45 7.47 -4.89
N ALA A 292 13.04 8.07 -3.85
CA ALA A 292 13.34 7.36 -2.61
C ALA A 292 12.09 6.77 -1.94
N VAL A 293 10.98 7.50 -1.94
CA VAL A 293 9.68 7.03 -1.42
C VAL A 293 9.17 5.83 -2.21
N SER A 294 9.21 5.90 -3.55
CA SER A 294 8.82 4.76 -4.41
C SER A 294 9.72 3.54 -4.17
N PHE A 295 11.02 3.75 -4.01
CA PHE A 295 11.96 2.69 -3.66
C PHE A 295 11.67 2.10 -2.28
N GLY A 296 11.31 2.94 -1.30
CA GLY A 296 10.90 2.50 0.03
C GLY A 296 9.69 1.57 0.00
N ALA A 297 8.71 1.85 -0.86
CA ALA A 297 7.55 0.98 -1.08
C ALA A 297 7.95 -0.37 -1.69
N ILE A 298 8.86 -0.37 -2.66
CA ILE A 298 9.38 -1.61 -3.26
C ILE A 298 10.07 -2.46 -2.18
N VAL A 299 10.94 -1.85 -1.37
CA VAL A 299 11.63 -2.55 -0.27
C VAL A 299 10.64 -3.13 0.73
N TYR A 300 9.61 -2.37 1.10
CA TYR A 300 8.55 -2.84 1.98
C TYR A 300 7.87 -4.11 1.44
N TYR A 301 7.46 -4.10 0.16
CA TYR A 301 6.80 -5.25 -0.47
C TYR A 301 7.73 -6.43 -0.70
N LEU A 302 9.01 -6.20 -0.95
CA LEU A 302 10.02 -7.26 -1.01
C LEU A 302 10.17 -7.97 0.34
N VAL A 303 10.28 -7.21 1.43
CA VAL A 303 10.35 -7.78 2.79
C VAL A 303 9.08 -8.58 3.09
N LEU A 304 7.91 -8.04 2.77
CA LEU A 304 6.64 -8.72 2.99
C LEU A 304 6.56 -10.03 2.19
N GLN A 305 7.02 -10.03 0.94
CA GLN A 305 7.05 -11.23 0.09
C GLN A 305 8.00 -12.30 0.61
N VAL A 306 9.18 -11.92 1.09
CA VAL A 306 10.13 -12.85 1.72
C VAL A 306 9.50 -13.52 2.94
N VAL A 307 8.84 -12.74 3.78
CA VAL A 307 8.22 -13.26 5.01
C VAL A 307 7.06 -14.21 4.70
N LEU A 308 6.26 -13.91 3.64
CA LEU A 308 5.21 -14.83 3.16
C LEU A 308 5.77 -16.16 2.67
N GLN A 309 6.91 -16.14 1.99
CA GLN A 309 7.57 -17.37 1.50
C GLN A 309 8.12 -18.23 2.65
N LEU A 310 8.36 -17.66 3.83
CA LEU A 310 8.77 -18.41 5.03
C LEU A 310 7.62 -19.21 5.65
N GLY A 311 6.43 -19.24 5.04
CA GLY A 311 5.31 -20.09 5.42
C GLY A 311 4.36 -19.46 6.46
N LEU A 312 4.38 -18.14 6.62
CA LEU A 312 3.40 -17.45 7.46
C LEU A 312 2.01 -17.44 6.81
N ASN A 313 0.99 -17.63 7.64
CA ASN A 313 -0.40 -17.61 7.19
C ASN A 313 -0.78 -16.22 6.63
N THR A 314 -1.52 -16.23 5.53
CA THR A 314 -2.03 -15.00 4.91
C THR A 314 -2.97 -14.22 5.85
N ASN A 315 -3.57 -14.86 6.85
CA ASN A 315 -4.40 -14.21 7.85
C ASN A 315 -3.59 -13.28 8.78
N ASP A 316 -2.30 -13.55 8.95
CA ASP A 316 -1.40 -12.78 9.82
C ASP A 316 -0.71 -11.62 9.10
N LEU A 317 -1.02 -11.41 7.80
CA LEU A 317 -0.44 -10.34 6.98
C LEU A 317 -0.58 -8.95 7.58
N LYS A 318 -1.73 -8.65 8.20
CA LYS A 318 -1.96 -7.33 8.83
C LYS A 318 -1.12 -7.14 10.08
N LEU A 319 -0.99 -8.20 10.89
CA LEU A 319 -0.14 -8.18 12.09
C LEU A 319 1.33 -8.05 11.69
N LEU A 320 1.74 -8.79 10.67
CA LEU A 320 3.10 -8.75 10.14
C LEU A 320 3.43 -7.37 9.56
N SER A 321 2.54 -6.80 8.75
CA SER A 321 2.73 -5.46 8.19
C SER A 321 2.89 -4.42 9.29
N ALA A 322 2.07 -4.48 10.34
CA ALA A 322 2.19 -3.59 11.51
C ALA A 322 3.52 -3.77 12.24
N ALA A 323 3.98 -5.02 12.43
CA ALA A 323 5.25 -5.31 13.06
C ALA A 323 6.45 -4.79 12.24
N ILE A 324 6.44 -4.99 10.91
CA ILE A 324 7.46 -4.46 9.99
C ILE A 324 7.53 -2.94 10.09
N VAL A 325 6.37 -2.27 10.02
CA VAL A 325 6.30 -0.81 10.15
C VAL A 325 6.84 -0.33 11.50
N ALA A 326 6.45 -0.99 12.60
CA ALA A 326 6.92 -0.65 13.94
C ALA A 326 8.45 -0.77 14.07
N VAL A 327 9.03 -1.83 13.50
CA VAL A 327 10.50 -2.03 13.49
C VAL A 327 11.18 -0.91 12.69
N PHE A 328 10.70 -0.59 11.46
CA PHE A 328 11.31 0.47 10.65
C PHE A 328 11.17 1.86 11.29
N LEU A 329 10.08 2.14 12.00
CA LEU A 329 9.89 3.39 12.75
C LEU A 329 10.80 3.47 13.99
N ALA A 330 11.04 2.34 14.67
CA ALA A 330 11.86 2.28 15.88
C ALA A 330 13.36 2.44 15.59
N VAL A 331 13.85 1.92 14.47
CA VAL A 331 15.28 1.92 14.13
C VAL A 331 15.91 3.33 14.09
N PRO A 332 15.34 4.36 13.42
CA PRO A 332 15.90 5.71 13.43
C PRO A 332 15.95 6.33 14.83
N HIS A 333 14.91 6.09 15.64
CA HIS A 333 14.82 6.61 17.01
C HIS A 333 15.88 5.97 17.93
N LEU A 334 16.08 4.67 17.82
CA LEU A 334 17.09 3.95 18.59
C LEU A 334 18.51 4.37 18.18
N LYS A 335 18.80 4.53 16.89
CA LYS A 335 20.09 5.03 16.40
C LYS A 335 20.39 6.44 16.92
N GLY A 336 19.40 7.34 16.95
CA GLY A 336 19.56 8.68 17.50
C GLY A 336 19.96 8.68 18.99
N LYS A 337 19.38 7.79 19.80
CA LYS A 337 19.71 7.65 21.22
C LYS A 337 21.13 7.09 21.46
N ILE A 338 21.59 6.17 20.60
CA ILE A 338 22.92 5.57 20.72
C ILE A 338 24.00 6.62 20.39
N THR A 339 23.76 7.45 19.38
CA THR A 339 24.71 8.49 18.95
C THR A 339 24.80 9.62 19.99
N HIS A 340 23.72 9.98 20.68
CA HIS A 340 23.73 10.98 21.76
C HIS A 340 24.41 10.50 23.06
N LYS A 341 24.41 9.17 23.31
CA LYS A 341 25.11 8.62 24.50
C LYS A 341 26.62 8.56 24.36
N GLY A 342 27.15 8.63 23.14
CA GLY A 342 28.62 8.66 22.88
C GLY A 342 29.26 10.05 22.98
N GLY A 343 28.48 11.13 23.16
CA GLY A 343 28.96 12.51 23.20
C GLY A 343 29.18 13.11 24.59
N ASN A 344 28.89 12.42 25.69
CA ASN A 344 28.96 12.94 27.05
C ASN A 344 30.08 12.30 27.90
N VAL A 345 31.23 11.99 27.28
CA VAL A 345 32.42 11.58 28.02
C VAL A 345 33.61 12.47 27.60
N HIS A 346 33.49 13.76 27.78
CA HIS A 346 34.61 14.71 27.89
C HIS A 346 34.03 16.12 28.06
N ALA A 347 33.70 16.48 29.30
CA ALA A 347 33.73 17.85 29.82
C ALA A 347 33.98 17.78 31.30
#